data_c916e214f5c0cbf47d974be199a7fe8d
#
_entry.id   c916e214f5c0cbf47d974be199a7fe8d
#
_cell.length_a   1.000
_cell.length_b   1.000
_cell.length_c   1.000
_cell.angle_alpha   90.00
_cell.angle_beta   90.00
_cell.angle_gamma   90.00
#
_symmetry.space_group_name_H-M   'P 1'
#
loop_
_entity.id
_entity.type
_entity.pdbx_description
1 polymer ?
#
loop_
_entity_poly.entity_id
_entity_poly.type
_entity_poly.pdbx_seq_one_letter_code
_entity_poly.pdbx_strand_id
1 'polypeptide(L)'
;MHELVPNLLLCNSQLAVVGQVKYLGVVIDSLLCDDTDILRQLRYQYCSANKLRASFFKCSILVKNVLFRSYCSALCAAHLWCIFKKSTLQRLRVAYNNGFRILYGLSRLDSARTHQVKWCIPTFDALLRKALGYWIKSRLQNNYSLLYISAGY
;
A
#
# COMPACT_ATOMS: atom_id res chain seq x y z
N MET A 1 -1.82 1.01 31.18
CA MET A 1 -2.74 -0.03 31.69
C MET A 1 -2.99 -1.01 30.57
N HIS A 2 -2.45 -2.24 30.66
CA HIS A 2 -2.88 -3.31 29.76
C HIS A 2 -4.25 -3.76 30.30
N GLU A 3 -5.32 -3.43 29.60
CA GLU A 3 -6.60 -4.09 29.84
C GLU A 3 -6.37 -5.59 29.69
N LEU A 4 -6.70 -6.35 30.73
CA LEU A 4 -6.67 -7.80 30.70
C LEU A 4 -7.71 -8.26 29.66
N VAL A 5 -7.21 -8.64 28.49
CA VAL A 5 -8.07 -9.24 27.47
C VAL A 5 -8.64 -10.54 28.06
N PRO A 6 -9.97 -10.71 28.13
CA PRO A 6 -10.55 -11.92 28.70
C PRO A 6 -10.11 -13.14 27.89
N ASN A 7 -9.91 -14.27 28.55
CA ASN A 7 -9.61 -15.53 27.87
C ASN A 7 -10.79 -15.94 27.00
N LEU A 8 -10.62 -15.84 25.69
CA LEU A 8 -11.63 -16.28 24.73
C LEU A 8 -11.41 -17.76 24.41
N LEU A 9 -12.50 -18.52 24.42
CA LEU A 9 -12.51 -19.94 24.06
C LEU A 9 -13.26 -20.14 22.74
N LEU A 10 -12.68 -20.92 21.84
CA LEU A 10 -13.33 -21.37 20.62
C LEU A 10 -13.30 -22.91 20.62
N CYS A 11 -14.46 -23.56 20.60
CA CYS A 11 -14.59 -25.01 20.69
C CYS A 11 -13.76 -25.61 21.85
N ASN A 12 -13.83 -25.05 23.04
CA ASN A 12 -13.07 -25.41 24.24
C ASN A 12 -11.53 -25.22 24.14
N SER A 13 -11.02 -24.62 23.06
CA SER A 13 -9.62 -24.28 22.91
C SER A 13 -9.41 -22.78 23.19
N GLN A 14 -8.44 -22.45 24.02
CA GLN A 14 -8.11 -21.05 24.32
C GLN A 14 -7.50 -20.38 23.10
N LEU A 15 -8.05 -19.22 22.72
CA LEU A 15 -7.49 -18.40 21.65
C LEU A 15 -6.26 -17.63 22.15
N ALA A 16 -5.18 -17.71 21.37
CA ALA A 16 -3.96 -16.96 21.65
C ALA A 16 -4.16 -15.46 21.36
N VAL A 17 -3.82 -14.62 22.32
CA VAL A 17 -3.74 -13.16 22.10
C VAL A 17 -2.44 -12.86 21.37
N VAL A 18 -2.53 -12.28 20.18
CA VAL A 18 -1.36 -11.92 19.37
C VAL A 18 -1.27 -10.41 19.20
N GLY A 19 -0.06 -9.86 19.19
CA GLY A 19 0.17 -8.43 18.99
C GLY A 19 -0.05 -7.97 17.55
N GLN A 20 0.03 -8.89 16.59
CA GLN A 20 -0.14 -8.60 15.17
C GLN A 20 -0.78 -9.78 14.45
N VAL A 21 -1.65 -9.50 13.50
CA VAL A 21 -2.29 -10.51 12.64
C VAL A 21 -2.23 -10.05 11.18
N LYS A 22 -1.99 -11.00 10.28
CA LYS A 22 -2.09 -10.74 8.83
C LYS A 22 -3.45 -11.21 8.34
N TYR A 23 -4.26 -10.27 7.87
CA TYR A 23 -5.59 -10.53 7.34
C TYR A 23 -5.73 -9.96 5.93
N LEU A 24 -6.13 -10.78 4.96
CA LEU A 24 -6.28 -10.41 3.54
C LEU A 24 -5.08 -9.64 2.97
N GLY A 25 -3.86 -9.98 3.41
CA GLY A 25 -2.64 -9.32 2.95
C GLY A 25 -2.27 -8.02 3.65
N VAL A 26 -3.10 -7.53 4.59
CA VAL A 26 -2.84 -6.37 5.43
C VAL A 26 -2.34 -6.84 6.80
N VAL A 27 -1.42 -6.11 7.42
CA VAL A 27 -0.98 -6.37 8.79
C VAL A 27 -1.74 -5.42 9.73
N ILE A 28 -2.48 -6.01 10.66
CA ILE A 28 -3.22 -5.30 11.70
C ILE A 28 -2.49 -5.53 13.02
N ASP A 29 -2.16 -4.49 13.75
CA ASP A 29 -1.57 -4.58 15.08
C ASP A 29 -2.58 -4.26 16.19
N SER A 30 -2.24 -4.61 17.44
CA SER A 30 -3.09 -4.39 18.61
C SER A 30 -3.37 -2.91 18.91
N LEU A 31 -2.54 -1.99 18.39
CA LEU A 31 -2.70 -0.54 18.53
C LEU A 31 -3.42 0.09 17.34
N LEU A 32 -3.84 -0.71 16.35
CA LEU A 32 -4.43 -0.25 15.08
C LEU A 32 -3.54 0.78 14.37
N CYS A 33 -2.20 0.66 14.53
CA CYS A 33 -1.23 1.51 13.87
C CYS A 33 -0.83 0.92 12.52
N ASP A 34 -0.89 1.73 11.47
CA ASP A 34 -0.63 1.28 10.11
C ASP A 34 0.86 1.24 9.74
N ASP A 35 1.74 1.70 10.63
CA ASP A 35 3.19 1.76 10.38
C ASP A 35 3.77 0.40 9.96
N THR A 36 3.32 -0.69 10.58
CA THR A 36 3.78 -2.05 10.28
C THR A 36 3.37 -2.48 8.87
N ASP A 37 2.15 -2.19 8.46
CA ASP A 37 1.68 -2.49 7.10
C ASP A 37 2.39 -1.63 6.05
N ILE A 38 2.59 -0.35 6.32
CA ILE A 38 3.38 0.55 5.45
C ILE A 38 4.81 0.04 5.28
N LEU A 39 5.45 -0.46 6.35
CA LEU A 39 6.79 -1.07 6.28
C LEU A 39 6.80 -2.38 5.50
N ARG A 40 5.74 -3.18 5.59
CA ARG A 40 5.55 -4.36 4.74
C ARG A 40 5.48 -3.97 3.26
N GLN A 41 4.68 -2.95 2.94
CA GLN A 41 4.55 -2.43 1.57
C GLN A 41 5.88 -1.86 1.05
N LEU A 42 6.67 -1.21 1.90
CA LEU A 42 8.00 -0.71 1.58
C LEU A 42 8.93 -1.86 1.16
N ARG A 43 8.96 -2.96 1.92
CA ARG A 43 9.77 -4.15 1.57
C ARG A 43 9.32 -4.75 0.24
N TYR A 44 8.00 -4.88 0.05
CA TYR A 44 7.43 -5.36 -1.22
C TYR A 44 7.87 -4.49 -2.40
N GLN A 45 7.91 -3.17 -2.24
CA GLN A 45 8.33 -2.22 -3.27
C GLN A 45 9.77 -2.50 -3.73
N TYR A 46 10.71 -2.66 -2.80
CA TYR A 46 12.10 -2.97 -3.15
C TYR A 46 12.24 -4.38 -3.76
N CYS A 47 11.56 -5.38 -3.21
CA CYS A 47 11.59 -6.74 -3.76
C CYS A 47 11.08 -6.78 -5.20
N SER A 48 9.97 -6.12 -5.49
CA SER A 48 9.38 -6.05 -6.83
C SER A 48 10.30 -5.32 -7.81
N ALA A 49 10.82 -4.15 -7.42
CA ALA A 49 11.73 -3.39 -8.28
C ALA A 49 13.01 -4.17 -8.61
N ASN A 50 13.60 -4.86 -7.65
CA ASN A 50 14.80 -5.67 -7.87
C ASN A 50 14.53 -6.88 -8.77
N LYS A 51 13.41 -7.59 -8.56
CA LYS A 51 13.00 -8.70 -9.43
C LYS A 51 12.80 -8.23 -10.87
N LEU A 52 12.08 -7.11 -11.06
CA LEU A 52 11.86 -6.55 -12.39
C LEU A 52 13.17 -6.12 -13.05
N ARG A 53 14.10 -5.51 -12.31
CA ARG A 53 15.40 -5.15 -12.82
C ARG A 53 16.19 -6.37 -13.29
N ALA A 54 16.23 -7.43 -12.49
CA ALA A 54 16.96 -8.65 -12.81
C ALA A 54 16.52 -9.28 -14.13
N SER A 55 15.19 -9.30 -14.37
CA SER A 55 14.61 -9.97 -15.55
C SER A 55 14.40 -9.05 -16.75
N PHE A 56 14.15 -7.75 -16.53
CA PHE A 56 13.66 -6.84 -17.58
C PHE A 56 14.50 -5.56 -17.75
N PHE A 57 15.73 -5.54 -17.23
CA PHE A 57 16.58 -4.34 -17.32
C PHE A 57 16.85 -3.89 -18.77
N LYS A 58 17.01 -4.84 -19.69
CA LYS A 58 17.29 -4.57 -21.11
C LYS A 58 16.05 -4.29 -21.96
N CYS A 59 14.84 -4.40 -21.38
CA CYS A 59 13.61 -4.17 -22.12
C CYS A 59 13.39 -2.68 -22.46
N SER A 60 12.53 -2.43 -23.44
CA SER A 60 12.14 -1.08 -23.83
C SER A 60 11.44 -0.33 -22.71
N ILE A 61 11.43 1.00 -22.77
CA ILE A 61 10.75 1.86 -21.80
C ILE A 61 9.25 1.53 -21.70
N LEU A 62 8.61 1.21 -22.83
CA LEU A 62 7.19 0.86 -22.86
C LEU A 62 6.90 -0.38 -22.01
N VAL A 63 7.70 -1.44 -22.16
CA VAL A 63 7.58 -2.66 -21.36
C VAL A 63 7.82 -2.36 -19.88
N LYS A 64 8.87 -1.60 -19.56
CA LYS A 64 9.15 -1.17 -18.17
C LYS A 64 7.99 -0.37 -17.57
N ASN A 65 7.33 0.49 -18.36
CA ASN A 65 6.17 1.25 -17.90
C ASN A 65 5.00 0.34 -17.51
N VAL A 66 4.69 -0.66 -18.32
CA VAL A 66 3.64 -1.65 -18.02
C VAL A 66 3.99 -2.41 -16.75
N LEU A 67 5.22 -2.95 -16.68
CA LEU A 67 5.70 -3.72 -15.52
C LEU A 67 5.70 -2.89 -14.23
N PHE A 68 6.20 -1.67 -14.28
CA PHE A 68 6.23 -0.79 -13.11
C PHE A 68 4.83 -0.46 -12.60
N ARG A 69 3.89 -0.18 -13.51
CA ARG A 69 2.49 0.06 -13.15
C ARG A 69 1.83 -1.16 -12.53
N SER A 70 2.06 -2.35 -13.08
CA SER A 70 1.43 -3.57 -12.60
C SER A 70 1.98 -4.04 -11.25
N TYR A 71 3.28 -3.94 -11.04
CA TYR A 71 3.95 -4.55 -9.87
C TYR A 71 4.39 -3.56 -8.81
N CYS A 72 4.72 -2.33 -9.18
CA CYS A 72 5.27 -1.34 -8.25
C CYS A 72 4.28 -0.22 -7.89
N SER A 73 3.23 0.01 -8.70
CA SER A 73 2.25 1.07 -8.42
C SER A 73 1.04 0.60 -7.65
N ALA A 74 0.97 -0.68 -7.26
CA ALA A 74 -0.14 -1.23 -6.48
C ALA A 74 0.09 -0.94 -4.98
N LEU A 75 -0.56 0.09 -4.47
CA LEU A 75 -0.63 0.40 -3.04
C LEU A 75 -1.94 -0.20 -2.48
N CYS A 76 -1.99 -1.53 -2.35
CA CYS A 76 -3.23 -2.28 -2.14
C CYS A 76 -4.02 -1.84 -0.90
N ALA A 77 -3.35 -1.49 0.20
CA ALA A 77 -3.98 -1.14 1.47
C ALA A 77 -3.98 0.36 1.77
N ALA A 78 -3.47 1.22 0.88
CA ALA A 78 -3.28 2.64 1.16
C ALA A 78 -4.55 3.40 1.53
N HIS A 79 -5.71 2.94 1.09
CA HIS A 79 -7.01 3.52 1.43
C HIS A 79 -7.46 3.19 2.86
N LEU A 80 -6.84 2.22 3.52
CA LEU A 80 -7.14 1.82 4.90
C LEU A 80 -6.23 2.54 5.90
N TRP A 81 -5.11 3.12 5.46
CA TRP A 81 -4.16 3.75 6.37
C TRP A 81 -4.71 5.06 6.94
N CYS A 82 -4.97 5.06 8.24
CA CYS A 82 -5.51 6.20 8.98
C CYS A 82 -4.54 6.69 10.06
N ILE A 83 -3.88 5.79 10.77
CA ILE A 83 -3.02 6.08 11.93
C ILE A 83 -1.59 5.64 11.63
N PHE A 84 -0.75 6.58 11.20
CA PHE A 84 0.65 6.30 10.85
C PHE A 84 1.55 7.52 11.10
N LYS A 85 2.84 7.28 11.23
CA LYS A 85 3.85 8.34 11.32
C LYS A 85 4.17 8.89 9.94
N LYS A 86 4.23 10.21 9.81
CA LYS A 86 4.62 10.88 8.55
C LYS A 86 6.00 10.40 8.04
N SER A 87 6.92 10.09 8.96
CA SER A 87 8.23 9.53 8.63
C SER A 87 8.16 8.16 7.96
N THR A 88 7.25 7.29 8.40
CA THR A 88 7.05 5.96 7.81
C THR A 88 6.51 6.08 6.38
N LEU A 89 5.51 6.94 6.16
CA LEU A 89 4.99 7.21 4.82
C LEU A 89 6.05 7.82 3.91
N GLN A 90 6.88 8.73 4.43
CA GLN A 90 7.98 9.33 3.67
C GLN A 90 9.03 8.28 3.25
N ARG A 91 9.32 7.31 4.09
CA ARG A 91 10.19 6.17 3.74
C ARG A 91 9.60 5.35 2.58
N LEU A 92 8.29 5.10 2.57
CA LEU A 92 7.62 4.42 1.46
C LEU A 92 7.69 5.24 0.16
N ARG A 93 7.50 6.57 0.23
CA ARG A 93 7.70 7.47 -0.92
C ARG A 93 9.10 7.37 -1.50
N VAL A 94 10.11 7.37 -0.64
CA VAL A 94 11.51 7.21 -1.06
C VAL A 94 11.73 5.84 -1.70
N ALA A 95 11.17 4.77 -1.14
CA ALA A 95 11.26 3.42 -1.69
C ALA A 95 10.61 3.33 -3.09
N TYR A 96 9.46 3.94 -3.28
CA TYR A 96 8.80 4.00 -4.59
C TYR A 96 9.66 4.70 -5.64
N ASN A 97 10.20 5.87 -5.32
CA ASN A 97 11.07 6.62 -6.22
C ASN A 97 12.40 5.89 -6.51
N ASN A 98 12.96 5.20 -5.50
CA ASN A 98 14.16 4.39 -5.69
C ASN A 98 13.87 3.15 -6.53
N GLY A 99 12.74 2.47 -6.32
CA GLY A 99 12.29 1.36 -7.14
C GLY A 99 12.17 1.75 -8.62
N PHE A 100 11.63 2.95 -8.87
CA PHE A 100 11.59 3.53 -10.20
C PHE A 100 13.00 3.71 -10.79
N ARG A 101 13.91 4.38 -10.06
CA ARG A 101 15.30 4.56 -10.52
C ARG A 101 15.99 3.22 -10.79
N ILE A 102 15.81 2.24 -9.92
CA ILE A 102 16.40 0.90 -10.06
C ILE A 102 15.99 0.24 -11.38
N LEU A 103 14.69 0.22 -11.69
CA LEU A 103 14.18 -0.43 -12.91
C LEU A 103 14.64 0.28 -14.18
N TYR A 104 14.65 1.61 -14.16
CA TYR A 104 14.99 2.40 -15.35
C TYR A 104 16.50 2.69 -15.48
N GLY A 105 17.31 2.28 -14.50
CA GLY A 105 18.76 2.50 -14.51
C GLY A 105 19.16 3.96 -14.35
N LEU A 106 18.38 4.75 -13.62
CA LEU A 106 18.64 6.16 -13.37
C LEU A 106 19.60 6.34 -12.19
N SER A 107 20.38 7.42 -12.22
CA SER A 107 21.25 7.82 -11.13
C SER A 107 20.45 8.22 -9.88
N ARG A 108 21.06 8.16 -8.70
CA ARG A 108 20.49 8.69 -7.46
C ARG A 108 20.25 10.21 -7.51
N LEU A 109 21.02 10.92 -8.33
CA LEU A 109 20.93 12.36 -8.52
C LEU A 109 19.81 12.76 -9.48
N ASP A 110 19.34 11.81 -10.32
CA ASP A 110 18.26 12.09 -11.26
C ASP A 110 16.94 12.28 -10.53
N SER A 111 16.18 13.29 -10.96
CA SER A 111 14.84 13.51 -10.44
C SER A 111 13.88 12.42 -10.93
N ALA A 112 13.46 11.52 -10.02
CA ALA A 112 12.47 10.51 -10.36
C ALA A 112 11.16 11.15 -10.87
N ARG A 113 10.73 12.28 -10.29
CA ARG A 113 9.51 12.99 -10.66
C ARG A 113 9.52 13.47 -12.12
N THR A 114 10.63 14.05 -12.56
CA THR A 114 10.77 14.53 -13.95
C THR A 114 10.61 13.38 -14.95
N HIS A 115 11.26 12.24 -14.71
CA HIS A 115 11.16 11.06 -15.56
C HIS A 115 9.78 10.40 -15.47
N GLN A 116 9.16 10.35 -14.28
CA GLN A 116 7.80 9.83 -14.10
C GLN A 116 6.80 10.62 -14.96
N VAL A 117 6.88 11.94 -14.95
CA VAL A 117 6.02 12.80 -15.79
C VAL A 117 6.28 12.55 -17.27
N LYS A 118 7.55 12.53 -17.69
CA LYS A 118 7.95 12.28 -19.08
C LYS A 118 7.44 10.95 -19.63
N TRP A 119 7.41 9.92 -18.80
CA TRP A 119 6.99 8.56 -19.20
C TRP A 119 5.55 8.22 -18.75
N CYS A 120 4.79 9.23 -18.34
CA CYS A 120 3.39 9.08 -17.90
C CYS A 120 3.22 8.06 -16.77
N ILE A 121 4.22 7.89 -15.88
CA ILE A 121 4.12 7.05 -14.68
C ILE A 121 3.58 7.91 -13.53
N PRO A 122 2.58 7.44 -12.78
CA PRO A 122 2.03 8.20 -11.67
C PRO A 122 3.10 8.44 -10.59
N THR A 123 3.13 9.65 -10.03
CA THR A 123 3.93 9.93 -8.84
C THR A 123 3.33 9.25 -7.61
N PHE A 124 4.13 9.08 -6.56
CA PHE A 124 3.65 8.47 -5.31
C PHE A 124 2.41 9.18 -4.74
N ASP A 125 2.42 10.52 -4.75
CA ASP A 125 1.29 11.30 -4.24
C ASP A 125 0.03 11.17 -5.11
N ALA A 126 0.20 11.00 -6.41
CA ALA A 126 -0.91 10.73 -7.32
C ALA A 126 -1.53 9.36 -7.05
N LEU A 127 -0.70 8.34 -6.74
CA LEU A 127 -1.20 7.01 -6.36
C LEU A 127 -1.97 7.04 -5.05
N LEU A 128 -1.46 7.72 -4.03
CA LEU A 128 -2.18 7.86 -2.76
C LEU A 128 -3.52 8.55 -2.93
N ARG A 129 -3.56 9.68 -3.64
CA ARG A 129 -4.82 10.38 -3.93
C ARG A 129 -5.81 9.51 -4.70
N LYS A 130 -5.32 8.73 -5.65
CA LYS A 130 -6.15 7.79 -6.41
C LYS A 130 -6.74 6.71 -5.51
N ALA A 131 -5.93 6.10 -4.63
CA ALA A 131 -6.39 5.08 -3.70
C ALA A 131 -7.45 5.62 -2.74
N LEU A 132 -7.24 6.79 -2.15
CA LEU A 132 -8.18 7.48 -1.27
C LEU A 132 -9.46 7.89 -2.03
N GLY A 133 -9.32 8.42 -3.24
CA GLY A 133 -10.47 8.84 -4.05
C GLY A 133 -11.39 7.67 -4.43
N TYR A 134 -10.85 6.52 -4.78
CA TYR A 134 -11.65 5.32 -5.04
C TYR A 134 -12.38 4.84 -3.78
N TRP A 135 -11.73 4.87 -2.63
CA TRP A 135 -12.34 4.46 -1.37
C TRP A 135 -13.49 5.38 -0.95
N ILE A 136 -13.30 6.70 -1.04
CA ILE A 136 -14.35 7.70 -0.76
C ILE A 136 -15.54 7.48 -1.70
N LYS A 137 -15.28 7.34 -2.99
CA LYS A 137 -16.34 7.11 -3.99
C LYS A 137 -17.12 5.83 -3.72
N SER A 138 -16.42 4.74 -3.41
CA SER A 138 -17.07 3.46 -3.07
C SER A 138 -17.91 3.57 -1.80
N ARG A 139 -17.42 4.28 -0.77
CA ARG A 139 -18.19 4.52 0.47
C ARG A 139 -19.44 5.34 0.22
N LEU A 140 -19.34 6.41 -0.56
CA LEU A 140 -20.51 7.24 -0.90
C LEU A 140 -21.55 6.42 -1.67
N GLN A 141 -21.15 5.61 -2.64
CA GLN A 141 -22.07 4.74 -3.38
C GLN A 141 -22.75 3.71 -2.47
N ASN A 142 -22.01 3.10 -1.53
CA ASN A 142 -22.58 2.12 -0.59
C ASN A 142 -23.48 2.76 0.47
N ASN A 143 -23.21 3.99 0.91
CA ASN A 143 -24.08 4.68 1.86
C ASN A 143 -25.45 5.00 1.25
N TYR A 144 -25.52 5.29 -0.04
CA TYR A 144 -26.81 5.44 -0.72
C TYR A 144 -27.61 4.12 -0.69
N SER A 145 -27.00 2.96 -0.90
CA SER A 145 -27.69 1.68 -0.83
C SER A 145 -28.15 1.33 0.59
N LEU A 146 -27.38 1.66 1.63
CA LEU A 146 -27.79 1.47 3.03
C LEU A 146 -28.94 2.37 3.46
N LEU A 147 -28.99 3.61 2.96
CA LEU A 147 -30.13 4.51 3.18
C LEU A 147 -31.42 3.99 2.53
N TYR A 148 -31.35 3.38 1.36
CA TYR A 148 -32.49 2.72 0.73
C TYR A 148 -33.02 1.53 1.55
N ILE A 149 -32.10 0.71 2.11
CA ILE A 149 -32.46 -0.44 2.96
C ILE A 149 -33.08 0.04 4.29
N SER A 150 -32.59 1.15 4.87
CA SER A 150 -33.13 1.70 6.12
C SER A 150 -34.46 2.46 5.95
N ALA A 151 -34.77 2.89 4.74
CA ALA A 151 -36.02 3.61 4.44
C ALA A 151 -37.27 2.71 4.20
N GLY A 152 -37.11 1.37 4.26
CA GLY A 152 -38.22 0.44 4.32
C GLY A 152 -39.14 0.40 3.08
N TYR A 153 -38.53 0.51 1.88
CA TYR A 153 -39.22 0.25 0.62
C TYR A 153 -38.83 -1.09 0.05
#